data_944a112482307763536c78ccecaf246f
#
_entry.id   944a112482307763536c78ccecaf246f
#
_cell.length_a   1.000
_cell.length_b   1.000
_cell.length_c   1.000
_cell.angle_alpha   90.00
_cell.angle_beta   90.00
_cell.angle_gamma   90.00
#
_symmetry.space_group_name_H-M   'P 1'
#
loop_
_entity.id
_entity.type
_entity.pdbx_description
1 polymer ?
#
loop_
_entity_poly.entity_id
_entity_poly.type
_entity_poly.pdbx_seq_one_letter_code
_entity_poly.pdbx_strand_id
1 'polypeptide(L)'
;TLSRDPAPVATVLHYLETHPTDLIALAPHRREGPTHWFQTSVSAPVARKSGLATLFVPDDVKGFVSLHDGSVSLKNILIPVAPTPRARPAVEAAARLVSRLSCPSGTFHVLYVGADGDMPAVHPPPVTGWQWNQNSRRGEVIETILDSARRTSADLMVMTTDGRNGFLDALRGSHSERVLRRTPCALLAIPAHAQFADALTSG
;
A
#
# COMPACT_ATOMS: atom_id res chain seq x y z
N THR A 1 -25.90 -24.55 19.38
CA THR A 1 -24.62 -24.82 18.70
C THR A 1 -24.62 -24.09 17.38
N LEU A 2 -24.17 -22.83 17.38
CA LEU A 2 -23.95 -22.06 16.17
C LEU A 2 -22.70 -22.64 15.49
N SER A 3 -22.92 -23.39 14.41
CA SER A 3 -21.88 -23.80 13.47
C SER A 3 -21.19 -22.52 12.99
N ARG A 4 -19.92 -22.34 13.36
CA ARG A 4 -19.08 -21.30 12.75
C ARG A 4 -18.85 -21.75 11.31
N ASP A 5 -19.44 -21.06 10.35
CA ASP A 5 -19.10 -21.18 8.95
C ASP A 5 -17.58 -21.17 8.74
N PRO A 6 -17.07 -21.93 7.77
CA PRO A 6 -15.66 -21.93 7.44
C PRO A 6 -15.23 -20.49 7.25
N ALA A 7 -14.21 -20.10 8.01
CA ALA A 7 -13.80 -18.72 8.21
C ALA A 7 -13.90 -17.91 6.89
N PRO A 8 -14.51 -16.71 6.88
CA PRO A 8 -14.71 -15.89 5.68
C PRO A 8 -13.44 -15.66 4.85
N VAL A 9 -12.28 -15.78 5.49
CA VAL A 9 -10.97 -15.77 4.85
C VAL A 9 -10.81 -16.91 3.83
N ALA A 10 -11.21 -18.14 4.18
CA ALA A 10 -11.05 -19.27 3.28
C ALA A 10 -11.94 -19.14 2.04
N THR A 11 -13.15 -18.64 2.22
CA THR A 11 -14.08 -18.39 1.11
C THR A 11 -13.54 -17.34 0.14
N VAL A 12 -13.01 -16.23 0.66
CA VAL A 12 -12.41 -15.17 -0.17
C VAL A 12 -11.18 -15.69 -0.90
N LEU A 13 -10.29 -16.43 -0.23
CA LEU A 13 -9.10 -17.00 -0.86
C LEU A 13 -9.44 -17.98 -1.96
N HIS A 14 -10.41 -18.86 -1.73
CA HIS A 14 -10.89 -19.79 -2.75
C HIS A 14 -11.49 -19.07 -3.97
N TYR A 15 -12.23 -17.97 -3.73
CA TYR A 15 -12.71 -17.12 -4.83
C TYR A 15 -11.56 -16.54 -5.65
N LEU A 16 -10.53 -16.01 -4.99
CA LEU A 16 -9.34 -15.43 -5.65
C LEU A 16 -8.52 -16.47 -6.43
N GLU A 17 -8.50 -17.74 -5.98
CA GLU A 17 -7.83 -18.83 -6.70
C GLU A 17 -8.52 -19.18 -8.03
N THR A 18 -9.83 -18.96 -8.11
CA THR A 18 -10.66 -19.33 -9.27
C THR A 18 -10.97 -18.15 -10.18
N HIS A 19 -10.68 -16.92 -9.76
CA HIS A 19 -10.95 -15.70 -10.52
C HIS A 19 -9.67 -14.89 -10.70
N PRO A 20 -9.22 -14.64 -11.95
CA PRO A 20 -8.06 -13.78 -12.21
C PRO A 20 -8.25 -12.41 -11.54
N THR A 21 -7.32 -12.07 -10.66
CA THR A 21 -7.41 -10.85 -9.84
C THR A 21 -6.03 -10.22 -9.70
N ASP A 22 -5.89 -8.95 -10.09
CA ASP A 22 -4.64 -8.21 -10.02
C ASP A 22 -4.53 -7.36 -8.76
N LEU A 23 -5.67 -6.90 -8.24
CA LEU A 23 -5.75 -5.99 -7.11
C LEU A 23 -6.94 -6.35 -6.20
N ILE A 24 -6.69 -6.35 -4.90
CA ILE A 24 -7.75 -6.45 -3.89
C ILE A 24 -7.91 -5.08 -3.23
N ALA A 25 -9.13 -4.57 -3.12
CA ALA A 25 -9.43 -3.39 -2.32
C ALA A 25 -10.14 -3.79 -1.03
N LEU A 26 -9.62 -3.33 0.09
CA LEU A 26 -10.10 -3.65 1.44
C LEU A 26 -10.34 -2.37 2.24
N ALA A 27 -11.48 -2.30 2.93
CA ALA A 27 -11.83 -1.20 3.82
C ALA A 27 -11.75 -1.67 5.29
N PRO A 28 -10.59 -1.61 5.93
CA PRO A 28 -10.45 -2.02 7.30
C PRO A 28 -11.09 -0.99 8.24
N HIS A 29 -11.96 -1.48 9.16
CA HIS A 29 -12.53 -0.63 10.21
C HIS A 29 -11.50 -0.38 11.31
N ARG A 30 -11.22 0.86 11.63
CA ARG A 30 -10.37 1.27 12.75
C ARG A 30 -11.22 1.39 14.02
N ARG A 31 -11.62 0.25 14.61
CA ARG A 31 -12.28 0.28 15.91
C ARG A 31 -11.29 0.64 17.02
N GLU A 32 -11.73 1.43 17.99
CA GLU A 32 -10.95 1.85 19.15
C GLU A 32 -10.45 0.64 19.94
N GLY A 33 -9.11 0.52 20.10
CA GLY A 33 -8.45 -0.50 20.90
C GLY A 33 -7.16 -1.04 20.27
N PRO A 34 -6.04 -1.06 21.03
CA PRO A 34 -4.71 -1.35 20.45
C PRO A 34 -4.48 -2.81 20.07
N THR A 35 -5.34 -3.76 20.41
CA THR A 35 -5.04 -5.19 20.30
C THR A 35 -5.96 -6.01 19.39
N HIS A 36 -7.14 -5.53 19.00
CA HIS A 36 -8.14 -6.38 18.35
C HIS A 36 -8.30 -6.24 16.84
N TRP A 37 -7.70 -5.24 16.22
CA TRP A 37 -7.96 -4.90 14.83
C TRP A 37 -7.53 -5.99 13.83
N PHE A 38 -6.36 -6.62 14.01
CA PHE A 38 -5.89 -7.69 13.13
C PHE A 38 -6.37 -9.09 13.53
N GLN A 39 -6.69 -9.32 14.80
CA GLN A 39 -7.08 -10.66 15.25
C GLN A 39 -8.51 -11.04 14.83
N THR A 40 -9.35 -10.05 14.54
CA THR A 40 -10.76 -10.25 14.13
C THR A 40 -11.06 -9.83 12.69
N SER A 41 -10.10 -9.21 11.99
CA SER A 41 -10.28 -8.68 10.63
C SER A 41 -10.00 -9.76 9.59
N VAL A 42 -10.89 -9.90 8.63
CA VAL A 42 -10.73 -10.74 7.42
C VAL A 42 -9.66 -10.16 6.49
N SER A 43 -9.48 -8.84 6.51
CA SER A 43 -8.65 -8.09 5.57
C SER A 43 -7.17 -8.47 5.61
N ALA A 44 -6.57 -8.54 6.80
CA ALA A 44 -5.15 -8.83 6.93
C ALA A 44 -4.79 -10.27 6.53
N PRO A 45 -5.52 -11.33 6.96
CA PRO A 45 -5.29 -12.69 6.48
C PRO A 45 -5.49 -12.85 4.98
N VAL A 46 -6.49 -12.18 4.39
CA VAL A 46 -6.72 -12.23 2.94
C VAL A 46 -5.56 -11.59 2.19
N ALA A 47 -5.19 -10.36 2.51
CA ALA A 47 -4.07 -9.67 1.88
C ALA A 47 -2.76 -10.46 1.97
N ARG A 48 -2.48 -11.07 3.13
CA ARG A 48 -1.28 -11.87 3.34
C ARG A 48 -1.26 -13.17 2.53
N LYS A 49 -2.36 -13.91 2.56
CA LYS A 49 -2.41 -15.25 1.95
C LYS A 49 -2.61 -15.22 0.44
N SER A 50 -3.27 -14.19 -0.07
CA SER A 50 -3.50 -14.03 -1.52
C SER A 50 -2.21 -13.78 -2.30
N GLY A 51 -1.23 -13.09 -1.70
CA GLY A 51 -0.01 -12.65 -2.40
C GLY A 51 -0.27 -11.61 -3.49
N LEU A 52 -1.46 -11.01 -3.52
CA LEU A 52 -1.87 -10.00 -4.50
C LEU A 52 -1.59 -8.57 -3.99
N ALA A 53 -1.44 -7.64 -4.93
CA ALA A 53 -1.44 -6.23 -4.60
C ALA A 53 -2.73 -5.88 -3.85
N THR A 54 -2.61 -5.15 -2.73
CA THR A 54 -3.75 -4.86 -1.88
C THR A 54 -3.83 -3.37 -1.56
N LEU A 55 -4.94 -2.75 -1.94
CA LEU A 55 -5.29 -1.38 -1.58
C LEU A 55 -6.11 -1.38 -0.29
N PHE A 56 -5.56 -0.79 0.75
CA PHE A 56 -6.26 -0.55 2.01
C PHE A 56 -6.80 0.88 2.01
N VAL A 57 -8.11 1.04 2.19
CA VAL A 57 -8.77 2.33 2.38
C VAL A 57 -9.46 2.29 3.73
N PRO A 58 -8.80 2.76 4.81
CA PRO A 58 -9.42 2.82 6.12
C PRO A 58 -10.72 3.65 6.11
N ASP A 59 -11.70 3.27 6.92
CA ASP A 59 -13.04 3.86 6.94
C ASP A 59 -13.07 5.33 7.42
N ASP A 60 -12.03 5.76 8.13
CA ASP A 60 -11.85 7.14 8.61
C ASP A 60 -10.98 8.00 7.67
N VAL A 61 -10.57 7.46 6.53
CA VAL A 61 -9.71 8.14 5.56
C VAL A 61 -10.49 8.48 4.30
N LYS A 62 -10.32 9.71 3.82
CA LYS A 62 -10.86 10.10 2.51
C LYS A 62 -10.11 9.34 1.42
N GLY A 63 -10.83 8.55 0.63
CA GLY A 63 -10.31 7.94 -0.57
C GLY A 63 -9.99 8.98 -1.67
N PHE A 64 -9.24 8.57 -2.66
CA PHE A 64 -8.87 9.41 -3.81
C PHE A 64 -9.79 9.25 -5.02
N VAL A 65 -10.84 8.45 -4.91
CA VAL A 65 -11.89 8.28 -5.93
C VAL A 65 -13.18 8.85 -5.40
N SER A 66 -13.80 9.73 -6.16
CA SER A 66 -15.11 10.31 -5.84
C SER A 66 -16.22 9.27 -6.05
N LEU A 67 -17.03 9.04 -5.04
CA LEU A 67 -18.18 8.14 -5.14
C LEU A 67 -19.32 8.70 -5.97
N HIS A 68 -19.28 10.00 -6.27
CA HIS A 68 -20.34 10.68 -7.02
C HIS A 68 -20.19 10.48 -8.53
N ASP A 69 -18.96 10.61 -9.04
CA ASP A 69 -18.69 10.67 -10.49
C ASP A 69 -17.48 9.83 -10.91
N GLY A 70 -16.84 9.11 -9.97
CA GLY A 70 -15.66 8.28 -10.25
C GLY A 70 -14.38 9.10 -10.52
N SER A 71 -14.41 10.43 -10.39
CA SER A 71 -13.22 11.25 -10.61
C SER A 71 -12.10 10.90 -9.62
N VAL A 72 -10.85 10.95 -10.13
CA VAL A 72 -9.65 10.62 -9.35
C VAL A 72 -8.91 11.88 -8.94
N SER A 73 -8.63 12.03 -7.65
CA SER A 73 -7.99 13.20 -7.06
C SER A 73 -6.53 13.00 -6.63
N LEU A 74 -5.84 11.98 -7.16
CA LEU A 74 -4.44 11.71 -6.85
C LEU A 74 -3.53 12.83 -7.32
N LYS A 75 -2.75 13.38 -6.39
CA LYS A 75 -1.72 14.41 -6.64
C LYS A 75 -0.42 14.16 -5.90
N ASN A 76 -0.48 13.58 -4.71
CA ASN A 76 0.69 13.33 -3.87
C ASN A 76 0.74 11.85 -3.47
N ILE A 77 1.77 11.15 -3.92
CA ILE A 77 1.98 9.74 -3.60
C ILE A 77 3.27 9.61 -2.79
N LEU A 78 3.17 9.09 -1.56
CA LEU A 78 4.33 8.80 -0.72
C LEU A 78 4.80 7.37 -0.96
N ILE A 79 6.10 7.18 -1.21
CA ILE A 79 6.71 5.88 -1.44
C ILE A 79 7.87 5.71 -0.45
N PRO A 80 7.63 5.16 0.75
CA PRO A 80 8.68 4.78 1.66
C PRO A 80 9.54 3.67 1.06
N VAL A 81 10.87 3.84 1.14
CA VAL A 81 11.84 2.90 0.59
C VAL A 81 12.83 2.44 1.65
N ALA A 82 13.31 1.21 1.51
CA ALA A 82 14.31 0.59 2.35
C ALA A 82 15.27 -0.25 1.48
N PRO A 83 16.46 -0.63 1.98
CA PRO A 83 17.32 -1.57 1.28
C PRO A 83 16.63 -2.92 1.02
N THR A 84 15.77 -3.35 1.95
CA THR A 84 14.98 -4.58 1.86
C THR A 84 13.60 -4.34 2.49
N PRO A 85 12.48 -4.68 1.78
CA PRO A 85 12.42 -5.13 0.38
C PRO A 85 12.80 -4.03 -0.62
N ARG A 86 13.20 -4.42 -1.83
CA ARG A 86 13.56 -3.45 -2.89
C ARG A 86 12.38 -2.55 -3.24
N ALA A 87 12.64 -1.26 -3.41
CA ALA A 87 11.61 -0.26 -3.69
C ALA A 87 10.98 -0.37 -5.09
N ARG A 88 11.65 -1.03 -6.03
CA ARG A 88 11.26 -1.06 -7.46
C ARG A 88 9.79 -1.44 -7.68
N PRO A 89 9.23 -2.50 -7.07
CA PRO A 89 7.81 -2.84 -7.28
C PRO A 89 6.85 -1.72 -6.91
N ALA A 90 7.08 -1.03 -5.77
CA ALA A 90 6.24 0.09 -5.36
C ALA A 90 6.35 1.29 -6.30
N VAL A 91 7.58 1.62 -6.75
CA VAL A 91 7.84 2.72 -7.67
C VAL A 91 7.16 2.49 -9.02
N GLU A 92 7.32 1.30 -9.58
CA GLU A 92 6.68 0.93 -10.86
C GLU A 92 5.14 0.88 -10.72
N ALA A 93 4.63 0.33 -9.63
CA ALA A 93 3.19 0.29 -9.39
C ALA A 93 2.58 1.69 -9.26
N ALA A 94 3.23 2.61 -8.56
CA ALA A 94 2.78 3.99 -8.43
C ALA A 94 2.75 4.70 -9.80
N ALA A 95 3.80 4.56 -10.60
CA ALA A 95 3.89 5.14 -11.94
C ALA A 95 2.79 4.60 -12.87
N ARG A 96 2.57 3.28 -12.88
CA ARG A 96 1.52 2.65 -13.69
C ARG A 96 0.12 3.07 -13.24
N LEU A 97 -0.11 3.13 -11.92
CA LEU A 97 -1.41 3.51 -11.36
C LEU A 97 -1.85 4.88 -11.89
N VAL A 98 -0.99 5.90 -11.77
CA VAL A 98 -1.36 7.25 -12.21
C VAL A 98 -1.52 7.36 -13.72
N SER A 99 -0.74 6.59 -14.50
CA SER A 99 -0.89 6.54 -15.96
C SER A 99 -2.22 5.88 -16.35
N ARG A 100 -2.60 4.78 -15.70
CA ARG A 100 -3.86 4.07 -15.98
C ARG A 100 -5.10 4.85 -15.53
N LEU A 101 -5.00 5.56 -14.41
CA LEU A 101 -6.07 6.43 -13.92
C LEU A 101 -6.11 7.80 -14.63
N SER A 102 -5.25 8.01 -15.63
CA SER A 102 -5.16 9.26 -16.38
C SER A 102 -4.99 10.49 -15.49
N CYS A 103 -4.22 10.36 -14.40
CA CYS A 103 -3.95 11.48 -13.49
C CYS A 103 -3.00 12.49 -14.16
N PRO A 104 -3.43 13.73 -14.44
CA PRO A 104 -2.71 14.63 -15.33
C PRO A 104 -1.40 15.15 -14.75
N SER A 105 -1.32 15.32 -13.44
CA SER A 105 -0.15 15.88 -12.78
C SER A 105 -0.09 15.56 -11.30
N GLY A 106 1.12 15.50 -10.74
CA GLY A 106 1.32 15.28 -9.32
C GLY A 106 2.79 15.09 -8.95
N THR A 107 3.02 14.65 -7.71
CA THR A 107 4.36 14.42 -7.17
C THR A 107 4.44 13.05 -6.49
N PHE A 108 5.47 12.28 -6.85
CA PHE A 108 5.90 11.12 -6.11
C PHE A 108 6.96 11.55 -5.09
N HIS A 109 6.70 11.30 -3.82
CA HIS A 109 7.61 11.55 -2.71
C HIS A 109 8.27 10.25 -2.29
N VAL A 110 9.47 9.98 -2.78
CA VAL A 110 10.26 8.82 -2.36
C VAL A 110 10.97 9.17 -1.05
N LEU A 111 10.69 8.42 0.00
CA LEU A 111 11.20 8.68 1.34
C LEU A 111 12.07 7.52 1.83
N TYR A 112 13.31 7.81 2.16
CA TYR A 112 14.16 6.93 2.95
C TYR A 112 14.24 7.45 4.40
N VAL A 113 14.13 6.56 5.37
CA VAL A 113 14.33 6.91 6.78
C VAL A 113 15.65 6.31 7.25
N GLY A 114 16.67 7.15 7.33
CA GLY A 114 18.04 6.78 7.65
C GLY A 114 19.00 7.93 7.40
N ALA A 115 20.30 7.62 7.33
CA ALA A 115 21.30 8.61 6.96
C ALA A 115 21.26 8.90 5.46
N ASP A 116 21.59 10.13 5.05
CA ASP A 116 21.48 10.59 3.67
C ASP A 116 22.28 9.72 2.67
N GLY A 117 23.45 9.25 3.08
CA GLY A 117 24.32 8.40 2.24
C GLY A 117 23.87 6.95 2.08
N ASP A 118 22.90 6.51 2.86
CA ASP A 118 22.43 5.11 2.89
C ASP A 118 21.13 4.91 2.08
N MET A 119 20.62 5.95 1.45
CA MET A 119 19.40 5.86 0.65
C MET A 119 19.60 4.88 -0.50
N PRO A 120 18.73 3.86 -0.65
CA PRO A 120 18.81 2.94 -1.78
C PRO A 120 18.69 3.68 -3.11
N ALA A 121 19.48 3.27 -4.10
CA ALA A 121 19.33 3.80 -5.44
C ALA A 121 17.95 3.46 -6.02
N VAL A 122 17.18 4.50 -6.35
CA VAL A 122 15.87 4.38 -6.97
C VAL A 122 15.93 5.02 -8.36
N HIS A 123 15.60 4.25 -9.38
CA HIS A 123 15.55 4.71 -10.76
C HIS A 123 14.10 4.72 -11.25
N PRO A 124 13.35 5.80 -10.96
CA PRO A 124 11.95 5.85 -11.31
C PRO A 124 11.74 6.06 -12.81
N PRO A 125 10.70 5.45 -13.41
CA PRO A 125 10.35 5.71 -14.80
C PRO A 125 9.79 7.13 -14.95
N PRO A 126 9.99 7.78 -16.12
CA PRO A 126 9.37 9.05 -16.41
C PRO A 126 7.85 8.89 -16.53
N VAL A 127 7.11 9.83 -15.94
CA VAL A 127 5.63 9.91 -16.02
C VAL A 127 5.25 11.33 -16.40
N THR A 128 4.55 11.50 -17.52
CA THR A 128 4.16 12.83 -18.01
C THR A 128 3.32 13.58 -16.98
N GLY A 129 3.69 14.82 -16.69
CA GLY A 129 3.00 15.67 -15.70
C GLY A 129 3.33 15.36 -14.24
N TRP A 130 4.13 14.33 -13.96
CA TRP A 130 4.50 13.92 -12.60
C TRP A 130 5.98 14.17 -12.30
N GLN A 131 6.27 14.61 -11.08
CA GLN A 131 7.62 14.85 -10.60
C GLN A 131 8.03 13.82 -9.56
N TRP A 132 9.30 13.42 -9.58
CA TRP A 132 9.90 12.53 -8.60
C TRP A 132 10.75 13.34 -7.63
N ASN A 133 10.38 13.34 -6.36
CA ASN A 133 11.10 13.99 -5.28
C ASN A 133 11.66 12.92 -4.33
N GLN A 134 12.98 12.79 -4.26
CA GLN A 134 13.66 11.80 -3.43
C GLN A 134 14.29 12.49 -2.23
N ASN A 135 13.93 12.06 -1.04
CA ASN A 135 14.40 12.63 0.22
C ASN A 135 14.75 11.56 1.24
N SER A 136 15.78 11.84 2.05
CA SER A 136 16.07 11.10 3.26
C SER A 136 15.71 11.92 4.50
N ARG A 137 15.29 11.23 5.56
CA ARG A 137 14.99 11.83 6.86
C ARG A 137 15.48 10.93 7.97
N ARG A 138 16.04 11.51 9.02
CA ARG A 138 16.39 10.78 10.24
C ARG A 138 15.20 10.74 11.20
N GLY A 139 15.11 9.67 11.99
CA GLY A 139 14.08 9.53 13.00
C GLY A 139 13.63 8.08 13.20
N GLU A 140 12.60 7.93 14.01
CA GLU A 140 11.91 6.63 14.15
C GLU A 140 11.11 6.38 12.88
N VAL A 141 11.27 5.18 12.30
CA VAL A 141 10.84 4.88 10.93
C VAL A 141 9.35 5.16 10.72
N ILE A 142 8.50 4.65 11.61
CA ILE A 142 7.05 4.77 11.45
C ILE A 142 6.58 6.20 11.62
N GLU A 143 7.03 6.87 12.67
CA GLU A 143 6.64 8.25 12.95
C GLU A 143 7.10 9.17 11.81
N THR A 144 8.30 8.93 11.28
CA THR A 144 8.82 9.71 10.16
C THR A 144 8.03 9.48 8.87
N ILE A 145 7.60 8.24 8.59
CA ILE A 145 6.73 7.93 7.44
C ILE A 145 5.37 8.62 7.61
N LEU A 146 4.73 8.48 8.77
CA LEU A 146 3.41 9.06 9.03
C LEU A 146 3.45 10.60 9.02
N ASP A 147 4.49 11.20 9.60
CA ASP A 147 4.71 12.65 9.54
C ASP A 147 4.92 13.12 8.10
N SER A 148 5.71 12.40 7.32
CA SER A 148 5.92 12.72 5.91
C SER A 148 4.62 12.62 5.11
N ALA A 149 3.79 11.62 5.35
CA ALA A 149 2.49 11.49 4.69
C ALA A 149 1.58 12.71 4.99
N ARG A 150 1.56 13.18 6.24
CA ARG A 150 0.79 14.39 6.61
C ARG A 150 1.37 15.64 5.96
N ARG A 151 2.70 15.83 6.03
CA ARG A 151 3.37 17.04 5.50
C ARG A 151 3.26 17.18 3.99
N THR A 152 3.26 16.07 3.26
CA THR A 152 3.07 16.08 1.80
C THR A 152 1.61 16.03 1.40
N SER A 153 0.69 15.98 2.37
CA SER A 153 -0.75 15.75 2.11
C SER A 153 -0.93 14.57 1.16
N ALA A 154 -0.27 13.43 1.47
CA ALA A 154 -0.30 12.27 0.62
C ALA A 154 -1.73 11.73 0.45
N ASP A 155 -2.15 11.54 -0.77
CA ASP A 155 -3.44 10.93 -1.13
C ASP A 155 -3.35 9.39 -1.09
N LEU A 156 -2.15 8.88 -1.36
CA LEU A 156 -1.85 7.46 -1.39
C LEU A 156 -0.42 7.20 -0.88
N MET A 157 -0.26 6.16 -0.08
CA MET A 157 1.04 5.59 0.24
C MET A 157 1.21 4.29 -0.54
N VAL A 158 2.37 4.08 -1.17
CA VAL A 158 2.68 2.84 -1.90
C VAL A 158 3.93 2.20 -1.31
N MET A 159 3.83 0.95 -0.87
CA MET A 159 4.92 0.24 -0.20
C MET A 159 5.16 -1.13 -0.82
N THR A 160 6.42 -1.51 -1.01
CA THR A 160 6.79 -2.90 -1.29
C THR A 160 6.75 -3.72 -0.01
N THR A 161 6.28 -4.96 -0.11
CA THR A 161 6.17 -5.90 1.01
C THR A 161 6.87 -7.23 0.68
N ASP A 162 7.49 -7.88 1.66
CA ASP A 162 8.26 -9.13 1.43
C ASP A 162 7.40 -10.38 1.10
N GLY A 163 6.11 -10.20 0.77
CA GLY A 163 5.24 -11.33 0.42
C GLY A 163 4.86 -12.20 1.60
N ARG A 164 4.93 -13.55 1.44
CA ARG A 164 4.39 -14.53 2.41
C ARG A 164 4.97 -14.43 3.82
N ASN A 165 6.20 -13.94 3.98
CA ASN A 165 6.91 -13.86 5.27
C ASN A 165 7.26 -12.41 5.67
N GLY A 166 6.87 -11.40 4.88
CA GLY A 166 7.32 -10.04 5.06
C GLY A 166 6.35 -9.13 5.79
N PHE A 167 5.79 -8.19 5.06
CA PHE A 167 5.02 -7.07 5.58
C PHE A 167 3.88 -7.46 6.54
N LEU A 168 3.22 -8.59 6.34
CA LEU A 168 2.06 -9.00 7.14
C LEU A 168 2.40 -10.03 8.25
N ASP A 169 3.53 -10.72 8.20
CA ASP A 169 4.06 -11.48 9.37
C ASP A 169 4.83 -10.56 10.32
N ALA A 170 5.48 -9.54 9.76
CA ALA A 170 5.90 -8.38 10.51
C ALA A 170 4.71 -7.61 11.13
N LEU A 171 3.46 -7.82 10.72
CA LEU A 171 2.26 -7.25 11.33
C LEU A 171 1.92 -7.81 12.73
N ARG A 172 2.57 -8.86 13.20
CA ARG A 172 2.48 -9.28 14.61
C ARG A 172 3.35 -8.43 15.54
N GLY A 173 3.22 -7.09 15.47
CA GLY A 173 3.95 -6.14 16.30
C GLY A 173 4.98 -5.28 15.57
N SER A 174 5.06 -5.33 14.23
CA SER A 174 6.04 -4.58 13.46
C SER A 174 5.54 -3.24 12.94
N HIS A 175 6.49 -2.53 12.36
CA HIS A 175 6.39 -1.17 11.84
C HIS A 175 5.20 -0.97 10.88
N SER A 176 4.88 -1.94 10.05
CA SER A 176 3.87 -1.85 9.00
C SER A 176 2.43 -1.89 9.51
N GLU A 177 2.15 -2.65 10.56
CA GLU A 177 0.85 -2.63 11.24
C GLU A 177 0.58 -1.24 11.82
N ARG A 178 1.60 -0.63 12.44
CA ARG A 178 1.47 0.73 12.99
C ARG A 178 1.25 1.75 11.89
N VAL A 179 1.94 1.62 10.74
CA VAL A 179 1.70 2.52 9.59
C VAL A 179 0.26 2.37 9.11
N LEU A 180 -0.22 1.15 8.86
CA LEU A 180 -1.57 0.93 8.35
C LEU A 180 -2.66 1.37 9.33
N ARG A 181 -2.44 1.22 10.64
CA ARG A 181 -3.38 1.69 11.68
C ARG A 181 -3.46 3.21 11.77
N ARG A 182 -2.43 3.91 11.36
CA ARG A 182 -2.28 5.35 11.62
C ARG A 182 -2.08 6.16 10.34
N THR A 183 -2.04 5.50 9.17
CA THR A 183 -1.86 6.19 7.90
C THR A 183 -2.99 7.23 7.70
N PRO A 184 -2.64 8.47 7.31
CA PRO A 184 -3.64 9.50 7.04
C PRO A 184 -4.27 9.38 5.65
N CYS A 185 -3.86 8.42 4.83
CA CYS A 185 -4.29 8.23 3.45
C CYS A 185 -4.48 6.73 3.12
N ALA A 186 -5.02 6.43 1.96
CA ALA A 186 -5.05 5.07 1.44
C ALA A 186 -3.62 4.47 1.34
N LEU A 187 -3.50 3.15 1.45
CA LEU A 187 -2.21 2.44 1.38
C LEU A 187 -2.30 1.30 0.37
N LEU A 188 -1.42 1.32 -0.63
CA LEU A 188 -1.25 0.25 -1.60
C LEU A 188 -0.02 -0.59 -1.23
N ALA A 189 -0.24 -1.84 -0.86
CA ALA A 189 0.79 -2.80 -0.54
C ALA A 189 1.09 -3.68 -1.77
N ILE A 190 2.34 -3.66 -2.23
CA ILE A 190 2.80 -4.42 -3.40
C ILE A 190 3.73 -5.53 -2.92
N PRO A 191 3.39 -6.82 -3.08
CA PRO A 191 4.30 -7.90 -2.78
C PRO A 191 5.59 -7.82 -3.62
N ALA A 192 6.76 -8.04 -3.00
CA ALA A 192 8.07 -7.94 -3.69
C ALA A 192 8.21 -8.90 -4.88
N HIS A 193 7.45 -9.98 -4.88
CA HIS A 193 7.41 -10.99 -5.94
C HIS A 193 6.19 -10.85 -6.86
N ALA A 194 5.34 -9.85 -6.64
CA ALA A 194 4.20 -9.61 -7.53
C ALA A 194 4.75 -9.16 -8.89
N GLN A 195 4.52 -9.98 -9.88
CA GLN A 195 4.64 -9.57 -11.29
C GLN A 195 3.44 -8.65 -11.60
N PHE A 196 3.48 -7.44 -11.06
CA PHE A 196 2.54 -6.38 -11.45
C PHE A 196 2.78 -5.94 -12.91
N ALA A 197 3.70 -6.68 -13.58
CA ALA A 197 4.25 -6.32 -14.87
C ALA A 197 3.37 -6.75 -16.05
N ASP A 198 2.73 -7.89 -16.02
CA ASP A 198 2.23 -8.51 -17.26
C ASP A 198 0.70 -8.51 -17.40
N ALA A 199 -0.04 -8.39 -16.32
CA ALA A 199 -1.51 -8.46 -16.36
C ALA A 199 -2.19 -7.22 -16.99
N LEU A 200 -1.46 -6.12 -17.22
CA LEU A 200 -2.02 -4.89 -17.79
C LEU A 200 -1.54 -4.62 -19.23
N THR A 201 -0.83 -5.55 -19.86
CA THR A 201 -0.37 -5.40 -21.27
C THR A 201 -1.26 -6.14 -22.26
N SER A 202 -2.23 -6.93 -21.81
CA SER A 202 -3.15 -7.68 -22.67
C SER A 202 -4.54 -7.06 -22.62
N GLY A 203 -4.74 -6.02 -23.41
CA GLY A 203 -6.04 -5.38 -23.62
C GLY A 203 -5.96 -4.33 -24.70
#